data_3b7000a3bc93b98863ba8199ff4ff6fc
#
_entry.id   3b7000a3bc93b98863ba8199ff4ff6fc
#
_cell.length_a   1.000
_cell.length_b   1.000
_cell.length_c   1.000
_cell.angle_alpha   90.00
_cell.angle_beta   90.00
_cell.angle_gamma   90.00
#
_symmetry.space_group_name_H-M   'P 1'
#
loop_
_entity.id
_entity.type
_entity.pdbx_description
1 polymer ?
#
loop_
_entity_poly.entity_id
_entity_poly.type
_entity_poly.pdbx_seq_one_letter_code
_entity_poly.pdbx_strand_id
1 'polypeptide(L)'
;MTRRVPAPLLVLAAIVSVQFGGAMAATLIPLVGVFGSVTLRLTIAATVLLVIVRPRLRGRSTTDWLVVAAFGGILAMMNLFFYGALARIPIGVTVTIEFIGPLVLATVLSHRRRDLLAVAGAAVGVALISGIAGTPWAQVDVTGLGLALAAGAAWAGYIIFSARTGARFAQLDGLAIAMTVAAVLVAPAGVITAGSAIWTPDALWRGATIAALSSVLPYSLELIALRRLAAHVFGILLSLEPAVAALAGLLVLDQQLSAPQLLGMVCVVAASGLVMGRRSVPSAPAALAETTNQ
;
A
#
# COMPACT_ATOMS: atom_id res chain seq x y z
N MET A 1 -32.94 14.95 3.42
CA MET A 1 -32.31 13.65 3.79
C MET A 1 -31.12 13.39 2.88
N THR A 2 -29.92 13.76 3.27
CA THR A 2 -28.69 13.45 2.52
C THR A 2 -28.45 11.94 2.58
N ARG A 3 -28.68 11.23 1.48
CA ARG A 3 -28.33 9.79 1.35
C ARG A 3 -26.83 9.65 1.63
N ARG A 4 -26.48 9.11 2.79
CA ARG A 4 -25.07 8.81 3.11
C ARG A 4 -24.58 7.73 2.15
N VAL A 5 -23.47 8.01 1.46
CA VAL A 5 -22.82 7.03 0.57
C VAL A 5 -22.58 5.72 1.34
N PRO A 6 -22.95 4.55 0.79
CA PRO A 6 -22.67 3.25 1.41
C PRO A 6 -21.16 3.04 1.63
N ALA A 7 -20.80 2.55 2.81
CA ALA A 7 -19.40 2.40 3.18
C ALA A 7 -18.58 1.48 2.25
N PRO A 8 -19.12 0.38 1.68
CA PRO A 8 -18.41 -0.40 0.68
C PRO A 8 -18.02 0.41 -0.57
N LEU A 9 -18.87 1.35 -1.00
CA LEU A 9 -18.55 2.22 -2.14
C LEU A 9 -17.41 3.17 -1.85
N LEU A 10 -17.22 3.59 -0.58
CA LEU A 10 -16.07 4.41 -0.18
C LEU A 10 -14.76 3.61 -0.30
N VAL A 11 -14.77 2.33 0.10
CA VAL A 11 -13.61 1.44 -0.05
C VAL A 11 -13.29 1.22 -1.53
N LEU A 12 -14.28 0.91 -2.35
CA LEU A 12 -14.08 0.75 -3.79
C LEU A 12 -13.54 2.03 -4.44
N ALA A 13 -14.05 3.19 -4.06
CA ALA A 13 -13.53 4.46 -4.54
C ALA A 13 -12.07 4.71 -4.09
N ALA A 14 -11.72 4.30 -2.86
CA ALA A 14 -10.33 4.37 -2.37
C ALA A 14 -9.42 3.46 -3.19
N ILE A 15 -9.82 2.21 -3.43
CA ILE A 15 -9.06 1.25 -4.24
C ILE A 15 -8.86 1.79 -5.65
N VAL A 16 -9.92 2.25 -6.31
CA VAL A 16 -9.82 2.85 -7.65
C VAL A 16 -8.85 4.03 -7.62
N SER A 17 -8.98 4.93 -6.64
CA SER A 17 -8.10 6.09 -6.50
C SER A 17 -6.63 5.67 -6.38
N VAL A 18 -6.30 4.71 -5.48
CA VAL A 18 -4.92 4.25 -5.26
C VAL A 18 -4.34 3.64 -6.54
N GLN A 19 -5.09 2.78 -7.22
CA GLN A 19 -4.59 2.06 -8.37
C GLN A 19 -4.38 2.97 -9.60
N PHE A 20 -5.29 3.93 -9.82
CA PHE A 20 -5.08 4.96 -10.85
C PHE A 20 -3.94 5.91 -10.48
N GLY A 21 -3.78 6.24 -9.20
CA GLY A 21 -2.61 6.98 -8.71
C GLY A 21 -1.29 6.21 -8.94
N GLY A 22 -1.30 4.89 -8.76
CA GLY A 22 -0.18 4.00 -9.08
C GLY A 22 0.13 3.96 -10.59
N ALA A 23 -0.90 3.85 -11.42
CA ALA A 23 -0.71 3.92 -12.88
C ALA A 23 -0.15 5.28 -13.33
N MET A 24 -0.62 6.39 -12.74
CA MET A 24 -0.03 7.72 -12.96
C MET A 24 1.43 7.78 -12.50
N ALA A 25 1.78 7.11 -11.39
CA ALA A 25 3.16 7.04 -10.92
C ALA A 25 4.09 6.38 -11.95
N ALA A 26 3.63 5.33 -12.64
CA ALA A 26 4.39 4.70 -13.73
C ALA A 26 4.70 5.68 -14.86
N THR A 27 3.85 6.67 -15.11
CA THR A 27 4.12 7.72 -16.14
C THR A 27 5.09 8.79 -15.65
N LEU A 28 5.29 8.93 -14.34
CA LEU A 28 6.23 9.91 -13.76
C LEU A 28 7.65 9.34 -13.66
N ILE A 29 7.78 8.02 -13.46
CA ILE A 29 9.09 7.35 -13.29
C ILE A 29 10.05 7.62 -14.46
N PRO A 30 9.66 7.59 -15.75
CA PRO A 30 10.55 7.90 -16.85
C PRO A 30 11.09 9.34 -16.86
N LEU A 31 10.39 10.27 -16.21
CA LEU A 31 10.76 11.69 -16.18
C LEU A 31 11.76 12.01 -15.07
N VAL A 32 11.53 11.48 -13.87
CA VAL A 32 12.29 11.86 -12.66
C VAL A 32 12.91 10.66 -11.93
N GLY A 33 12.82 9.47 -12.51
CA GLY A 33 13.28 8.23 -11.88
C GLY A 33 12.40 7.76 -10.71
N VAL A 34 12.74 6.60 -10.16
CA VAL A 34 12.04 6.00 -9.01
C VAL A 34 12.11 6.90 -7.78
N PHE A 35 13.33 7.31 -7.40
CA PHE A 35 13.54 8.15 -6.20
C PHE A 35 12.86 9.51 -6.33
N GLY A 36 12.93 10.15 -7.50
CA GLY A 36 12.25 11.44 -7.76
C GLY A 36 10.74 11.31 -7.64
N SER A 37 10.16 10.25 -8.21
CA SER A 37 8.71 9.99 -8.16
C SER A 37 8.22 9.76 -6.73
N VAL A 38 8.93 8.93 -5.96
CA VAL A 38 8.61 8.69 -4.54
C VAL A 38 8.78 9.95 -3.71
N THR A 39 9.82 10.75 -3.97
CA THR A 39 10.05 12.04 -3.30
C THR A 39 8.88 12.98 -3.51
N LEU A 40 8.45 13.22 -4.75
CA LEU A 40 7.32 14.10 -5.05
C LEU A 40 6.05 13.62 -4.34
N ARG A 41 5.72 12.32 -4.47
CA ARG A 41 4.54 11.75 -3.82
C ARG A 41 4.58 11.95 -2.30
N LEU A 42 5.65 11.51 -1.64
CA LEU A 42 5.74 11.53 -0.18
C LEU A 42 5.82 12.95 0.37
N THR A 43 6.57 13.86 -0.27
CA THR A 43 6.74 15.24 0.20
C THR A 43 5.43 16.01 0.08
N ILE A 44 4.73 15.90 -1.06
CA ILE A 44 3.45 16.58 -1.26
C ILE A 44 2.40 16.00 -0.30
N ALA A 45 2.31 14.66 -0.19
CA ALA A 45 1.36 14.02 0.72
C ALA A 45 1.65 14.36 2.19
N ALA A 46 2.92 14.36 2.62
CA ALA A 46 3.32 14.75 3.96
C ALA A 46 2.94 16.20 4.25
N THR A 47 3.21 17.11 3.30
CA THR A 47 2.85 18.53 3.44
C THR A 47 1.35 18.70 3.62
N VAL A 48 0.55 18.07 2.77
CA VAL A 48 -0.92 18.12 2.86
C VAL A 48 -1.41 17.56 4.20
N LEU A 49 -0.88 16.40 4.63
CA LEU A 49 -1.26 15.79 5.90
C LEU A 49 -0.84 16.65 7.10
N LEU A 50 0.36 17.24 7.09
CA LEU A 50 0.79 18.15 8.16
C LEU A 50 -0.11 19.39 8.28
N VAL A 51 -0.52 19.97 7.16
CA VAL A 51 -1.42 21.15 7.14
C VAL A 51 -2.81 20.80 7.66
N ILE A 52 -3.36 19.64 7.25
CA ILE A 52 -4.71 19.21 7.63
C ILE A 52 -4.74 18.69 9.07
N VAL A 53 -3.82 17.81 9.44
CA VAL A 53 -3.84 17.08 10.72
C VAL A 53 -3.26 17.92 11.84
N ARG A 54 -2.20 18.71 11.57
CA ARG A 54 -1.47 19.54 12.57
C ARG A 54 -1.08 18.71 13.80
N PRO A 55 -0.25 17.67 13.64
CA PRO A 55 0.00 16.68 14.69
C PRO A 55 0.61 17.30 15.94
N ARG A 56 0.20 16.82 17.11
CA ARG A 56 0.75 17.24 18.41
C ARG A 56 2.09 16.56 18.66
N LEU A 57 3.17 17.34 18.62
CA LEU A 57 4.54 16.83 18.79
C LEU A 57 4.99 16.80 20.26
N ARG A 58 4.42 17.66 21.12
CA ARG A 58 4.82 17.80 22.54
C ARG A 58 4.28 16.66 23.40
N GLY A 59 5.03 16.30 24.45
CA GLY A 59 4.63 15.28 25.41
C GLY A 59 4.79 13.84 24.94
N ARG A 60 5.60 13.60 23.91
CA ARG A 60 5.88 12.27 23.37
C ARG A 60 7.13 11.67 24.01
N SER A 61 7.09 10.37 24.31
CA SER A 61 8.22 9.63 24.83
C SER A 61 9.22 9.28 23.72
N THR A 62 10.47 8.95 24.09
CA THR A 62 11.48 8.43 23.15
C THR A 62 10.97 7.20 22.40
N THR A 63 10.22 6.32 23.09
CA THR A 63 9.63 5.12 22.48
C THR A 63 8.59 5.49 21.40
N ASP A 64 7.78 6.54 21.62
CA ASP A 64 6.82 7.01 20.61
C ASP A 64 7.52 7.49 19.36
N TRP A 65 8.61 8.24 19.51
CA TRP A 65 9.44 8.71 18.40
C TRP A 65 10.12 7.57 17.67
N LEU A 66 10.65 6.56 18.37
CA LEU A 66 11.25 5.37 17.73
C LEU A 66 10.22 4.58 16.93
N VAL A 67 9.02 4.39 17.47
CA VAL A 67 7.94 3.64 16.77
C VAL A 67 7.50 4.38 15.51
N VAL A 68 7.29 5.70 15.57
CA VAL A 68 6.83 6.46 14.41
C VAL A 68 7.96 6.64 13.38
N ALA A 69 9.22 6.74 13.81
CA ALA A 69 10.37 6.78 12.91
C ALA A 69 10.56 5.45 12.18
N ALA A 70 10.45 4.32 12.89
CA ALA A 70 10.47 2.99 12.26
C ALA A 70 9.31 2.82 11.27
N PHE A 71 8.11 3.31 11.61
CA PHE A 71 6.98 3.32 10.71
C PHE A 71 7.26 4.14 9.44
N GLY A 72 7.84 5.33 9.58
CA GLY A 72 8.25 6.17 8.44
C GLY A 72 9.33 5.51 7.57
N GLY A 73 10.31 4.84 8.18
CA GLY A 73 11.32 4.06 7.47
C GLY A 73 10.72 2.92 6.65
N ILE A 74 9.80 2.15 7.25
CA ILE A 74 9.09 1.08 6.55
C ILE A 74 8.24 1.64 5.41
N LEU A 75 7.55 2.76 5.63
CA LEU A 75 6.76 3.43 4.60
C LEU A 75 7.64 3.90 3.42
N ALA A 76 8.82 4.43 3.70
CA ALA A 76 9.80 4.80 2.68
C ALA A 76 10.25 3.58 1.85
N MET A 77 10.64 2.49 2.51
CA MET A 77 11.05 1.25 1.86
C MET A 77 9.94 0.64 1.02
N MET A 78 8.71 0.56 1.56
CA MET A 78 7.54 0.06 0.84
C MET A 78 7.32 0.82 -0.47
N ASN A 79 7.34 2.15 -0.42
CA ASN A 79 7.18 2.97 -1.62
C ASN A 79 8.34 2.82 -2.61
N LEU A 80 9.59 2.78 -2.15
CA LEU A 80 10.76 2.61 -3.02
C LEU A 80 10.75 1.26 -3.73
N PHE A 81 10.43 0.18 -3.01
CA PHE A 81 10.34 -1.16 -3.59
C PHE A 81 9.17 -1.26 -4.57
N PHE A 82 8.00 -0.74 -4.22
CA PHE A 82 6.83 -0.72 -5.10
C PHE A 82 7.10 0.05 -6.40
N TYR A 83 7.63 1.27 -6.31
CA TYR A 83 7.94 2.08 -7.50
C TYR A 83 9.11 1.48 -8.30
N GLY A 84 10.06 0.85 -7.63
CA GLY A 84 11.12 0.11 -8.29
C GLY A 84 10.59 -1.09 -9.08
N ALA A 85 9.62 -1.82 -8.55
CA ALA A 85 8.92 -2.89 -9.26
C ALA A 85 8.09 -2.33 -10.43
N LEU A 86 7.34 -1.25 -10.17
CA LEU A 86 6.49 -0.60 -11.17
C LEU A 86 7.26 -0.06 -12.37
N ALA A 87 8.54 0.29 -12.19
CA ALA A 87 9.45 0.69 -13.27
C ALA A 87 9.84 -0.47 -14.20
N ARG A 88 9.55 -1.73 -13.84
CA ARG A 88 10.09 -2.93 -14.47
C ARG A 88 9.02 -3.92 -14.92
N ILE A 89 7.95 -4.04 -14.19
CA ILE A 89 6.87 -5.01 -14.43
C ILE A 89 5.49 -4.32 -14.39
N PRO A 90 4.47 -4.89 -15.08
CA PRO A 90 3.13 -4.31 -15.11
C PRO A 90 2.53 -4.09 -13.72
N ILE A 91 1.75 -3.01 -13.56
CA ILE A 91 1.16 -2.62 -12.26
C ILE A 91 0.27 -3.73 -11.70
N GLY A 92 -0.55 -4.40 -12.51
CA GLY A 92 -1.39 -5.51 -12.06
C GLY A 92 -0.58 -6.67 -11.49
N VAL A 93 0.59 -6.97 -12.10
CA VAL A 93 1.54 -7.99 -11.62
C VAL A 93 2.18 -7.52 -10.30
N THR A 94 2.65 -6.28 -10.27
CA THR A 94 3.29 -5.66 -9.08
C THR A 94 2.37 -5.74 -7.86
N VAL A 95 1.15 -5.24 -7.99
CA VAL A 95 0.17 -5.21 -6.88
C VAL A 95 -0.23 -6.61 -6.44
N THR A 96 -0.37 -7.55 -7.39
CA THR A 96 -0.72 -8.93 -7.05
C THR A 96 0.37 -9.60 -6.22
N ILE A 97 1.64 -9.41 -6.58
CA ILE A 97 2.78 -9.97 -5.83
C ILE A 97 2.92 -9.27 -4.47
N GLU A 98 2.79 -7.97 -4.42
CA GLU A 98 2.83 -7.19 -3.18
C GLU A 98 1.78 -7.68 -2.17
N PHE A 99 0.60 -8.08 -2.64
CA PHE A 99 -0.52 -8.56 -1.81
C PHE A 99 -0.20 -9.84 -1.01
N ILE A 100 0.85 -10.58 -1.39
CA ILE A 100 1.33 -11.75 -0.64
C ILE A 100 1.79 -11.37 0.76
N GLY A 101 2.39 -10.19 0.94
CA GLY A 101 2.85 -9.74 2.25
C GLY A 101 1.75 -9.72 3.31
N PRO A 102 0.65 -8.96 3.12
CA PRO A 102 -0.52 -8.98 4.00
C PRO A 102 -1.15 -10.37 4.16
N LEU A 103 -1.19 -11.19 3.09
CA LEU A 103 -1.72 -12.55 3.14
C LEU A 103 -0.89 -13.44 4.07
N VAL A 104 0.44 -13.43 3.93
CA VAL A 104 1.36 -14.18 4.79
C VAL A 104 1.24 -13.70 6.23
N LEU A 105 1.25 -12.39 6.47
CA LEU A 105 1.06 -11.82 7.80
C LEU A 105 -0.26 -12.30 8.41
N ALA A 106 -1.34 -12.22 7.64
CA ALA A 106 -2.64 -12.69 8.07
C ALA A 106 -2.63 -14.16 8.45
N THR A 107 -1.97 -15.01 7.68
CA THR A 107 -1.87 -16.45 7.92
C THR A 107 -1.03 -16.77 9.15
N VAL A 108 0.13 -16.12 9.31
CA VAL A 108 1.00 -16.29 10.48
C VAL A 108 0.26 -15.93 11.78
N LEU A 109 -0.48 -14.82 11.76
CA LEU A 109 -1.26 -14.39 12.92
C LEU A 109 -2.49 -15.27 13.21
N SER A 110 -2.99 -16.09 12.24
CA SER A 110 -4.17 -16.93 12.43
C SER A 110 -3.87 -18.26 13.11
N HIS A 111 -2.64 -18.76 13.00
CA HIS A 111 -2.21 -20.08 13.47
C HIS A 111 -3.07 -21.28 12.93
N ARG A 112 -3.83 -21.07 11.84
CA ARG A 112 -4.70 -22.11 11.29
C ARG A 112 -4.03 -22.79 10.10
N ARG A 113 -3.88 -24.12 10.15
CA ARG A 113 -3.28 -24.90 9.06
C ARG A 113 -3.99 -24.72 7.71
N ARG A 114 -5.29 -24.40 7.73
CA ARG A 114 -6.09 -24.14 6.51
C ARG A 114 -5.64 -22.90 5.76
N ASP A 115 -5.09 -21.90 6.46
CA ASP A 115 -4.63 -20.67 5.83
C ASP A 115 -3.31 -20.90 5.05
N LEU A 116 -2.58 -21.97 5.35
CA LEU A 116 -1.43 -22.42 4.57
C LEU A 116 -1.82 -22.81 3.13
N LEU A 117 -3.04 -23.35 2.93
CA LEU A 117 -3.55 -23.67 1.59
C LEU A 117 -3.78 -22.38 0.77
N ALA A 118 -4.20 -21.29 1.42
CA ALA A 118 -4.33 -20.00 0.75
C ALA A 118 -2.95 -19.44 0.36
N VAL A 119 -1.94 -19.57 1.23
CA VAL A 119 -0.55 -19.17 0.89
C VAL A 119 -0.02 -20.02 -0.27
N ALA A 120 -0.26 -21.33 -0.26
CA ALA A 120 0.14 -22.20 -1.36
C ALA A 120 -0.56 -21.80 -2.68
N GLY A 121 -1.87 -21.53 -2.63
CA GLY A 121 -2.63 -21.02 -3.77
C GLY A 121 -2.10 -19.65 -4.28
N ALA A 122 -1.74 -18.76 -3.38
CA ALA A 122 -1.11 -17.49 -3.75
C ALA A 122 0.29 -17.70 -4.37
N ALA A 123 1.08 -18.65 -3.87
CA ALA A 123 2.38 -18.97 -4.45
C ALA A 123 2.25 -19.51 -5.89
N VAL A 124 1.25 -20.37 -6.14
CA VAL A 124 0.91 -20.81 -7.51
C VAL A 124 0.48 -19.62 -8.37
N GLY A 125 -0.35 -18.73 -7.82
CA GLY A 125 -0.77 -17.49 -8.49
C GLY A 125 0.42 -16.64 -8.90
N VAL A 126 1.39 -16.46 -8.01
CA VAL A 126 2.63 -15.71 -8.31
C VAL A 126 3.47 -16.40 -9.38
N ALA A 127 3.60 -17.71 -9.34
CA ALA A 127 4.32 -18.45 -10.39
C ALA A 127 3.68 -18.25 -11.77
N LEU A 128 2.35 -18.20 -11.85
CA LEU A 128 1.62 -17.90 -13.09
C LEU A 128 1.79 -16.45 -13.55
N ILE A 129 1.71 -15.50 -12.61
CA ILE A 129 1.82 -14.05 -12.90
C ILE A 129 3.22 -13.67 -13.34
N SER A 130 4.24 -14.25 -12.71
CA SER A 130 5.64 -13.95 -13.00
C SER A 130 6.09 -14.39 -14.39
N GLY A 131 5.26 -15.19 -15.08
CA GLY A 131 5.58 -15.75 -16.40
C GLY A 131 6.62 -16.89 -16.35
N ILE A 132 7.08 -17.28 -15.16
CA ILE A 132 8.09 -18.35 -14.99
C ILE A 132 7.68 -19.66 -15.71
N ALA A 133 6.38 -19.96 -15.73
CA ALA A 133 5.88 -21.21 -16.34
C ALA A 133 5.88 -21.22 -17.88
N GLY A 134 6.09 -20.08 -18.55
CA GLY A 134 5.99 -20.00 -20.02
C GLY A 134 7.05 -19.12 -20.69
N THR A 135 7.94 -18.50 -19.92
CA THR A 135 8.96 -17.58 -20.43
C THR A 135 10.35 -18.11 -20.10
N PRO A 136 11.31 -18.07 -21.02
CA PRO A 136 12.70 -18.40 -20.72
C PRO A 136 13.22 -17.55 -19.55
N TRP A 137 13.92 -18.17 -18.60
CA TRP A 137 14.45 -17.49 -17.40
C TRP A 137 15.21 -16.18 -17.69
N ALA A 138 15.90 -16.12 -18.83
CA ALA A 138 16.62 -14.95 -19.28
C ALA A 138 15.73 -13.72 -19.59
N GLN A 139 14.43 -13.93 -19.78
CA GLN A 139 13.45 -12.88 -20.07
C GLN A 139 12.58 -12.50 -18.87
N VAL A 140 12.69 -13.23 -17.76
CA VAL A 140 11.97 -12.92 -16.52
C VAL A 140 12.68 -11.78 -15.80
N ASP A 141 11.99 -10.69 -15.51
CA ASP A 141 12.55 -9.61 -14.70
C ASP A 141 12.55 -9.98 -13.21
N VAL A 142 13.55 -10.78 -12.82
CA VAL A 142 13.74 -11.25 -11.44
C VAL A 142 13.89 -10.09 -10.46
N THR A 143 14.51 -8.98 -10.91
CA THR A 143 14.66 -7.78 -10.08
C THR A 143 13.31 -7.13 -9.80
N GLY A 144 12.46 -6.98 -10.82
CA GLY A 144 11.10 -6.46 -10.66
C GLY A 144 10.26 -7.31 -9.72
N LEU A 145 10.32 -8.65 -9.90
CA LEU A 145 9.64 -9.60 -9.01
C LEU A 145 10.15 -9.52 -7.56
N GLY A 146 11.47 -9.46 -7.37
CA GLY A 146 12.09 -9.32 -6.05
C GLY A 146 11.70 -8.03 -5.35
N LEU A 147 11.65 -6.92 -6.08
CA LEU A 147 11.18 -5.63 -5.56
C LEU A 147 9.69 -5.66 -5.17
N ALA A 148 8.84 -6.31 -5.97
CA ALA A 148 7.42 -6.46 -5.63
C ALA A 148 7.22 -7.31 -4.36
N LEU A 149 7.98 -8.41 -4.18
CA LEU A 149 7.98 -9.20 -2.95
C LEU A 149 8.49 -8.39 -1.75
N ALA A 150 9.56 -7.62 -1.93
CA ALA A 150 10.10 -6.74 -0.89
C ALA A 150 9.08 -5.64 -0.50
N ALA A 151 8.35 -5.08 -1.47
CA ALA A 151 7.25 -4.17 -1.21
C ALA A 151 6.15 -4.83 -0.36
N GLY A 152 5.78 -6.07 -0.68
CA GLY A 152 4.82 -6.86 0.09
C GLY A 152 5.28 -7.11 1.53
N ALA A 153 6.55 -7.49 1.72
CA ALA A 153 7.13 -7.65 3.06
C ALA A 153 7.12 -6.32 3.84
N ALA A 154 7.46 -5.22 3.19
CA ALA A 154 7.37 -3.89 3.78
C ALA A 154 5.92 -3.50 4.10
N TRP A 155 4.95 -3.89 3.27
CA TRP A 155 3.52 -3.67 3.56
C TRP A 155 3.05 -4.46 4.79
N ALA A 156 3.49 -5.70 4.95
CA ALA A 156 3.25 -6.45 6.20
C ALA A 156 3.82 -5.71 7.42
N GLY A 157 5.04 -5.18 7.29
CA GLY A 157 5.65 -4.31 8.32
C GLY A 157 4.84 -3.04 8.57
N TYR A 158 4.36 -2.37 7.51
CA TYR A 158 3.48 -1.22 7.58
C TYR A 158 2.21 -1.51 8.41
N ILE A 159 1.56 -2.66 8.19
CA ILE A 159 0.37 -3.06 8.95
C ILE A 159 0.69 -3.15 10.45
N ILE A 160 1.80 -3.79 10.81
CA ILE A 160 2.23 -3.96 12.21
C ILE A 160 2.54 -2.60 12.85
N PHE A 161 3.35 -1.77 12.19
CA PHE A 161 3.78 -0.49 12.76
C PHE A 161 2.69 0.57 12.70
N SER A 162 1.78 0.53 11.72
CA SER A 162 0.58 1.35 11.70
C SER A 162 -0.30 1.10 12.94
N ALA A 163 -0.54 -0.17 13.28
CA ALA A 163 -1.29 -0.54 14.49
C ALA A 163 -0.58 -0.06 15.78
N ARG A 164 0.75 -0.27 15.88
CA ARG A 164 1.55 0.20 17.03
C ARG A 164 1.54 1.72 17.16
N THR A 165 1.63 2.43 16.05
CA THR A 165 1.60 3.89 15.99
C THR A 165 0.20 4.41 16.36
N GLY A 166 -0.85 3.79 15.85
CA GLY A 166 -2.24 4.12 16.18
C GLY A 166 -2.60 3.96 17.66
N ALA A 167 -1.94 3.03 18.37
CA ALA A 167 -2.09 2.87 19.83
C ALA A 167 -1.41 4.01 20.64
N ARG A 168 -0.49 4.77 20.02
CA ARG A 168 0.33 5.80 20.70
C ARG A 168 -0.01 7.22 20.26
N PHE A 169 -0.51 7.39 19.04
CA PHE A 169 -0.82 8.69 18.44
C PHE A 169 -2.31 8.79 18.14
N ALA A 170 -2.87 9.98 18.39
CA ALA A 170 -4.27 10.22 18.10
C ALA A 170 -4.54 10.28 16.59
N GLN A 171 -5.65 9.72 16.15
CA GLN A 171 -6.17 9.82 14.79
C GLN A 171 -5.10 9.59 13.70
N LEU A 172 -4.80 10.65 12.91
CA LEU A 172 -3.82 10.63 11.82
C LEU A 172 -2.46 11.23 12.18
N ASP A 173 -2.26 11.66 13.44
CA ASP A 173 -1.00 12.28 13.88
C ASP A 173 0.21 11.41 13.55
N GLY A 174 0.14 10.13 13.91
CA GLY A 174 1.22 9.18 13.67
C GLY A 174 1.50 8.96 12.19
N LEU A 175 0.47 8.92 11.35
CA LEU A 175 0.63 8.79 9.91
C LEU A 175 1.28 10.04 9.30
N ALA A 176 0.85 11.24 9.69
CA ALA A 176 1.42 12.49 9.22
C ALA A 176 2.91 12.60 9.55
N ILE A 177 3.29 12.23 10.79
CA ILE A 177 4.70 12.21 11.21
C ILE A 177 5.49 11.13 10.45
N ALA A 178 4.96 9.90 10.34
CA ALA A 178 5.62 8.81 9.61
C ALA A 178 5.83 9.15 8.11
N MET A 179 4.83 9.76 7.47
CA MET A 179 4.93 10.22 6.08
C MET A 179 6.00 11.30 5.92
N THR A 180 6.12 12.20 6.92
CA THR A 180 7.17 13.22 6.95
C THR A 180 8.56 12.59 7.10
N VAL A 181 8.71 11.61 7.99
CA VAL A 181 9.96 10.85 8.13
C VAL A 181 10.31 10.15 6.82
N ALA A 182 9.35 9.48 6.19
CA ALA A 182 9.56 8.82 4.90
C ALA A 182 9.99 9.81 3.81
N ALA A 183 9.33 10.97 3.73
CA ALA A 183 9.70 12.02 2.78
C ALA A 183 11.13 12.54 3.02
N VAL A 184 11.50 12.82 4.27
CA VAL A 184 12.85 13.29 4.63
C VAL A 184 13.92 12.26 4.31
N LEU A 185 13.64 10.97 4.51
CA LEU A 185 14.59 9.88 4.19
C LEU A 185 14.83 9.73 2.68
N VAL A 186 13.80 9.92 1.86
CA VAL A 186 13.88 9.67 0.41
C VAL A 186 14.26 10.94 -0.36
N ALA A 187 13.85 12.12 0.11
CA ALA A 187 14.02 13.39 -0.62
C ALA A 187 15.46 13.70 -1.05
N PRO A 188 16.51 13.48 -0.23
CA PRO A 188 17.87 13.76 -0.68
C PRO A 188 18.27 12.95 -1.92
N ALA A 189 17.99 11.64 -1.91
CA ALA A 189 18.28 10.79 -3.06
C ALA A 189 17.44 11.18 -4.28
N GLY A 190 16.15 11.51 -4.08
CA GLY A 190 15.27 11.90 -5.16
C GLY A 190 15.67 13.22 -5.82
N VAL A 191 16.04 14.22 -5.04
CA VAL A 191 16.52 15.51 -5.58
C VAL A 191 17.84 15.34 -6.32
N ILE A 192 18.77 14.56 -5.77
CA ILE A 192 20.07 14.32 -6.41
C ILE A 192 19.91 13.55 -7.72
N THR A 193 19.13 12.48 -7.72
CA THR A 193 18.99 11.61 -8.91
C THR A 193 18.12 12.22 -10.01
N ALA A 194 17.07 12.95 -9.67
CA ALA A 194 16.20 13.61 -10.64
C ALA A 194 16.74 14.97 -11.11
N GLY A 195 17.62 15.61 -10.34
CA GLY A 195 18.21 16.91 -10.68
C GLY A 195 17.13 17.98 -10.89
N SER A 196 17.28 18.75 -11.98
CA SER A 196 16.30 19.82 -12.32
C SER A 196 14.95 19.29 -12.81
N ALA A 197 14.88 18.06 -13.30
CA ALA A 197 13.66 17.47 -13.84
C ALA A 197 12.53 17.38 -12.78
N ILE A 198 12.87 17.24 -11.49
CA ILE A 198 11.89 17.18 -10.41
C ILE A 198 11.09 18.48 -10.23
N TRP A 199 11.64 19.62 -10.68
CA TRP A 199 11.04 20.95 -10.56
C TRP A 199 10.24 21.37 -11.78
N THR A 200 10.16 20.54 -12.80
CA THR A 200 9.38 20.85 -14.01
C THR A 200 7.88 20.88 -13.69
N PRO A 201 7.11 21.78 -14.33
CA PRO A 201 5.65 21.83 -14.12
C PRO A 201 4.96 20.49 -14.33
N ASP A 202 5.41 19.69 -15.32
CA ASP A 202 4.85 18.37 -15.60
C ASP A 202 5.12 17.38 -14.48
N ALA A 203 6.34 17.33 -13.92
CA ALA A 203 6.66 16.47 -12.78
C ALA A 203 5.90 16.88 -11.52
N LEU A 204 5.79 18.17 -11.24
CA LEU A 204 5.09 18.69 -10.07
C LEU A 204 3.58 18.41 -10.14
N TRP A 205 2.96 18.62 -11.28
CA TRP A 205 1.54 18.35 -11.46
C TRP A 205 1.22 16.86 -11.34
N ARG A 206 2.02 15.99 -11.99
CA ARG A 206 1.87 14.53 -11.85
C ARG A 206 2.11 14.08 -10.41
N GLY A 207 3.17 14.61 -9.77
CA GLY A 207 3.46 14.34 -8.36
C GLY A 207 2.30 14.74 -7.44
N ALA A 208 1.68 15.90 -7.67
CA ALA A 208 0.51 16.35 -6.92
C ALA A 208 -0.71 15.46 -7.14
N THR A 209 -0.97 15.06 -8.39
CA THR A 209 -2.05 14.13 -8.74
C THR A 209 -1.85 12.77 -8.08
N ILE A 210 -0.63 12.23 -8.12
CA ILE A 210 -0.27 10.97 -7.48
C ILE A 210 -0.45 11.07 -5.97
N ALA A 211 0.03 12.14 -5.34
CA ALA A 211 -0.15 12.36 -3.90
C ALA A 211 -1.62 12.44 -3.51
N ALA A 212 -2.44 13.12 -4.30
CA ALA A 212 -3.89 13.22 -4.08
C ALA A 212 -4.57 11.85 -4.21
N LEU A 213 -4.32 11.12 -5.33
CA LEU A 213 -4.98 9.86 -5.65
C LEU A 213 -4.47 8.69 -4.81
N SER A 214 -3.18 8.66 -4.47
CA SER A 214 -2.60 7.52 -3.75
C SER A 214 -2.46 7.73 -2.24
N SER A 215 -2.72 8.93 -1.73
CA SER A 215 -2.55 9.20 -0.29
C SER A 215 -3.73 9.96 0.30
N VAL A 216 -3.99 11.19 -0.13
CA VAL A 216 -4.96 12.07 0.54
C VAL A 216 -6.39 11.53 0.42
N LEU A 217 -6.81 11.23 -0.79
CA LEU A 217 -8.17 10.76 -1.07
C LEU A 217 -8.44 9.37 -0.48
N PRO A 218 -7.61 8.32 -0.74
CA PRO A 218 -7.88 6.99 -0.21
C PRO A 218 -7.85 6.95 1.31
N TYR A 219 -6.88 7.56 1.98
CA TYR A 219 -6.86 7.56 3.45
C TYR A 219 -8.10 8.23 4.06
N SER A 220 -8.62 9.28 3.42
CA SER A 220 -9.86 9.92 3.86
C SER A 220 -11.08 9.01 3.69
N LEU A 221 -11.20 8.35 2.55
CA LEU A 221 -12.30 7.44 2.24
C LEU A 221 -12.26 6.18 3.12
N GLU A 222 -11.07 5.59 3.29
CA GLU A 222 -10.86 4.42 4.14
C GLU A 222 -11.15 4.71 5.60
N LEU A 223 -10.70 5.86 6.12
CA LEU A 223 -10.99 6.26 7.50
C LEU A 223 -12.50 6.37 7.76
N ILE A 224 -13.26 6.94 6.80
CA ILE A 224 -14.71 7.04 6.89
C ILE A 224 -15.36 5.65 6.80
N ALA A 225 -14.85 4.80 5.90
CA ALA A 225 -15.36 3.45 5.70
C ALA A 225 -15.12 2.55 6.92
N LEU A 226 -13.91 2.56 7.49
CA LEU A 226 -13.53 1.76 8.66
C LEU A 226 -14.34 2.08 9.92
N ARG A 227 -14.89 3.30 10.02
CA ARG A 227 -15.82 3.66 11.11
C ARG A 227 -17.22 3.03 10.93
N ARG A 228 -17.52 2.42 9.78
CA ARG A 228 -18.85 1.94 9.41
C ARG A 228 -18.86 0.48 8.94
N LEU A 229 -17.70 -0.10 8.66
CA LEU A 229 -17.53 -1.47 8.18
C LEU A 229 -16.79 -2.30 9.22
N ALA A 230 -17.21 -3.57 9.34
CA ALA A 230 -16.41 -4.56 10.04
C ALA A 230 -15.09 -4.81 9.28
N ALA A 231 -13.98 -4.98 10.02
CA ALA A 231 -12.64 -5.12 9.45
C ALA A 231 -12.52 -6.28 8.43
N HIS A 232 -13.26 -7.37 8.62
CA HIS A 232 -13.26 -8.49 7.68
C HIS A 232 -13.87 -8.13 6.31
N VAL A 233 -14.96 -7.32 6.31
CA VAL A 233 -15.58 -6.84 5.06
C VAL A 233 -14.63 -5.89 4.33
N PHE A 234 -13.96 -5.01 5.06
CA PHE A 234 -12.93 -4.14 4.51
C PHE A 234 -11.80 -4.94 3.86
N GLY A 235 -11.28 -5.98 4.54
CA GLY A 235 -10.24 -6.86 4.00
C GLY A 235 -10.66 -7.62 2.74
N ILE A 236 -11.92 -8.10 2.68
CA ILE A 236 -12.45 -8.73 1.45
C ILE A 236 -12.46 -7.73 0.28
N LEU A 237 -12.88 -6.49 0.51
CA LEU A 237 -12.92 -5.48 -0.53
C LEU A 237 -11.50 -5.13 -1.01
N LEU A 238 -10.51 -5.02 -0.11
CA LEU A 238 -9.11 -4.80 -0.47
C LEU A 238 -8.55 -5.90 -1.38
N SER A 239 -9.04 -7.13 -1.30
CA SER A 239 -8.57 -8.19 -2.21
C SER A 239 -8.91 -7.94 -3.68
N LEU A 240 -9.72 -6.93 -3.99
CA LEU A 240 -9.99 -6.46 -5.36
C LEU A 240 -8.89 -5.55 -5.92
N GLU A 241 -7.95 -5.07 -5.08
CA GLU A 241 -6.87 -4.16 -5.53
C GLU A 241 -6.10 -4.68 -6.76
N PRO A 242 -5.68 -5.95 -6.83
CA PRO A 242 -4.98 -6.45 -8.02
C PRO A 242 -5.81 -6.35 -9.31
N ALA A 243 -7.12 -6.61 -9.22
CA ALA A 243 -8.00 -6.53 -10.39
C ALA A 243 -8.17 -5.07 -10.86
N VAL A 244 -8.31 -4.14 -9.93
CA VAL A 244 -8.40 -2.71 -10.25
C VAL A 244 -7.05 -2.18 -10.74
N ALA A 245 -5.92 -2.68 -10.21
CA ALA A 245 -4.58 -2.35 -10.69
C ALA A 245 -4.38 -2.80 -12.15
N ALA A 246 -4.83 -4.00 -12.49
CA ALA A 246 -4.79 -4.51 -13.86
C ALA A 246 -5.62 -3.62 -14.80
N LEU A 247 -6.82 -3.22 -14.36
CA LEU A 247 -7.67 -2.32 -15.13
C LEU A 247 -7.02 -0.93 -15.30
N ALA A 248 -6.44 -0.37 -14.25
CA ALA A 248 -5.72 0.90 -14.33
C ALA A 248 -4.49 0.80 -15.24
N GLY A 249 -3.75 -0.31 -15.19
CA GLY A 249 -2.65 -0.60 -16.11
C GLY A 249 -3.10 -0.68 -17.57
N LEU A 250 -4.23 -1.32 -17.83
CA LEU A 250 -4.79 -1.40 -19.18
C LEU A 250 -5.23 -0.02 -19.69
N LEU A 251 -5.95 0.75 -18.87
CA LEU A 251 -6.55 2.02 -19.31
C LEU A 251 -5.58 3.19 -19.39
N VAL A 252 -4.54 3.21 -18.54
CA VAL A 252 -3.61 4.34 -18.43
C VAL A 252 -2.27 4.06 -19.11
N LEU A 253 -1.85 2.78 -19.12
CA LEU A 253 -0.51 2.37 -19.55
C LEU A 253 -0.52 1.42 -20.76
N ASP A 254 -1.71 1.09 -21.31
CA ASP A 254 -1.89 0.10 -22.39
C ASP A 254 -1.30 -1.27 -22.05
N GLN A 255 -1.19 -1.60 -20.77
CA GLN A 255 -0.65 -2.87 -20.30
C GLN A 255 -1.68 -3.98 -20.44
N GLN A 256 -1.40 -4.94 -21.31
CA GLN A 256 -2.22 -6.14 -21.46
C GLN A 256 -1.63 -7.29 -20.65
N LEU A 257 -2.47 -7.96 -19.87
CA LEU A 257 -2.10 -9.17 -19.15
C LEU A 257 -2.44 -10.41 -19.98
N SER A 258 -1.52 -11.35 -20.01
CA SER A 258 -1.75 -12.66 -20.63
C SER A 258 -2.74 -13.51 -19.82
N ALA A 259 -3.36 -14.51 -20.45
CA ALA A 259 -4.30 -15.40 -19.76
C ALA A 259 -3.71 -16.08 -18.51
N PRO A 260 -2.46 -16.60 -18.51
CA PRO A 260 -1.83 -17.11 -17.29
C PRO A 260 -1.70 -16.04 -16.18
N GLN A 261 -1.37 -14.80 -16.54
CA GLN A 261 -1.27 -13.70 -15.56
C GLN A 261 -2.62 -13.37 -14.94
N LEU A 262 -3.68 -13.35 -15.73
CA LEU A 262 -5.05 -13.16 -15.23
C LEU A 262 -5.47 -14.31 -14.30
N LEU A 263 -5.17 -15.55 -14.66
CA LEU A 263 -5.46 -16.71 -13.82
C LEU A 263 -4.69 -16.63 -12.49
N GLY A 264 -3.41 -16.28 -12.54
CA GLY A 264 -2.58 -16.11 -11.34
C GLY A 264 -3.13 -15.01 -10.43
N MET A 265 -3.59 -13.88 -10.99
CA MET A 265 -4.24 -12.82 -10.24
C MET A 265 -5.51 -13.32 -9.53
N VAL A 266 -6.36 -14.07 -10.24
CA VAL A 266 -7.57 -14.67 -9.65
C VAL A 266 -7.20 -15.60 -8.48
N CYS A 267 -6.14 -16.41 -8.61
CA CYS A 267 -5.68 -17.29 -7.54
C CYS A 267 -5.27 -16.49 -6.29
N VAL A 268 -4.50 -15.39 -6.44
CA VAL A 268 -4.06 -14.55 -5.30
C VAL A 268 -5.25 -13.82 -4.68
N VAL A 269 -6.13 -13.24 -5.48
CA VAL A 269 -7.36 -12.57 -5.01
C VAL A 269 -8.26 -13.52 -4.23
N ALA A 270 -8.49 -14.72 -4.76
CA ALA A 270 -9.30 -15.74 -4.09
C ALA A 270 -8.65 -16.21 -2.77
N ALA A 271 -7.33 -16.46 -2.77
CA ALA A 271 -6.59 -16.83 -1.57
C ALA A 271 -6.70 -15.74 -0.48
N SER A 272 -6.50 -14.48 -0.87
CA SER A 272 -6.60 -13.34 0.04
C SER A 272 -8.01 -13.15 0.59
N GLY A 273 -9.02 -13.24 -0.27
CA GLY A 273 -10.42 -13.14 0.12
C GLY A 273 -10.83 -14.26 1.09
N LEU A 274 -10.35 -15.49 0.91
CA LEU A 274 -10.61 -16.62 1.80
C LEU A 274 -10.02 -16.41 3.21
N VAL A 275 -8.82 -15.85 3.31
CA VAL A 275 -8.16 -15.61 4.60
C VAL A 275 -8.75 -14.39 5.30
N MET A 276 -8.89 -13.27 4.59
CA MET A 276 -9.35 -12.00 5.13
C MET A 276 -10.85 -12.00 5.44
N GLY A 277 -11.67 -12.69 4.63
CA GLY A 277 -13.11 -12.75 4.80
C GLY A 277 -13.59 -13.50 6.04
N ARG A 278 -12.75 -14.33 6.63
CA ARG A 278 -13.09 -15.16 7.81
C ARG A 278 -12.67 -14.55 9.13
N ARG A 279 -12.00 -13.42 9.14
CA ARG A 279 -11.53 -12.76 10.37
C ARG A 279 -12.51 -11.69 10.82
N SER A 280 -13.27 -12.01 11.86
CA SER A 280 -13.59 -11.01 12.87
C SER A 280 -12.28 -10.73 13.61
N VAL A 281 -11.55 -9.68 13.23
CA VAL A 281 -10.49 -9.15 14.09
C VAL A 281 -11.22 -8.69 15.36
N PRO A 282 -10.88 -9.22 16.56
CA PRO A 282 -11.41 -8.65 17.78
C PRO A 282 -11.01 -7.17 17.75
N SER A 283 -11.97 -6.27 17.86
CA SER A 283 -11.72 -4.86 18.16
C SER A 283 -10.68 -4.83 19.26
N ALA A 284 -9.63 -3.99 19.10
CA ALA A 284 -8.57 -3.84 20.09
C ALA A 284 -9.17 -3.77 21.50
N PRO A 285 -8.58 -4.46 22.49
CA PRO A 285 -9.30 -5.00 23.62
C PRO A 285 -9.86 -3.92 24.52
N ALA A 286 -11.14 -4.03 24.84
CA ALA A 286 -11.72 -3.56 26.08
C ALA A 286 -11.06 -4.19 27.34
N ALA A 287 -10.09 -5.07 27.17
CA ALA A 287 -9.40 -5.82 28.22
C ALA A 287 -8.40 -5.03 29.07
N LEU A 288 -8.14 -3.75 28.75
CA LEU A 288 -7.30 -2.90 29.61
C LEU A 288 -8.10 -1.93 30.49
N ALA A 289 -9.43 -1.92 30.39
CA ALA A 289 -10.27 -1.09 31.25
C ALA A 289 -10.68 -1.78 32.58
N GLU A 290 -10.51 -3.09 32.72
CA GLU A 290 -10.94 -3.83 33.94
C GLU A 290 -9.85 -4.05 34.99
N THR A 291 -8.58 -3.74 34.71
CA THR A 291 -7.49 -3.91 35.67
C THR A 291 -7.13 -2.66 36.49
N THR A 292 -7.89 -1.57 36.36
CA THR A 292 -7.62 -0.32 37.12
C THR A 292 -8.62 -0.10 38.27
N ASN A 293 -9.45 -1.08 38.61
CA ASN A 293 -10.41 -1.01 39.70
C ASN A 293 -10.31 -2.22 40.68
N GLN A 294 -9.09 -2.60 41.07
CA GLN A 294 -8.87 -3.39 42.28
C GLN A 294 -7.65 -2.85 43.03
#